data_e10e184fabe140889f397a0d18ac4712
#
_entry.id   e10e184fabe140889f397a0d18ac4712
#
_cell.length_a   1.000
_cell.length_b   1.000
_cell.length_c   1.000
_cell.angle_alpha   90.00
_cell.angle_beta   90.00
_cell.angle_gamma   90.00
#
_symmetry.space_group_name_H-M   'P 1'
#
loop_
_entity.id
_entity.type
_entity.pdbx_description
1 polymer ?
#
loop_
_entity_poly.entity_id
_entity_poly.type
_entity_poly.pdbx_seq_one_letter_code
_entity_poly.pdbx_strand_id
1 'polypeptide(L)'
;MLRRELPAALSAFAACTVGRVRGSAGLEPFFESREGAGVLLDVRSRRTIAMRAAAVADGFLAPPGSTLKPFVLAALLRDGKLSATEAWPCPGRLTIAGRRFDCSHPQLDFPMRVETAIAYSCNCFVARVAERFAPGELAGELARVGRIRPGAGRDAVRLLALGEGGILTTAAELAMAYRGLALQAVRAEMQPVVAGMEGAVEYGTAQRAGVSGVKVAGKTGSVRTEAGAPIAWFAGFVPSRAPEVVVTVMLQGHSGGSDAAPVAGRILAAYRAGRL
;
A
#
# COMPACT_ATOMS: atom_id res chain seq x y z
N MET A 1 0.17 1.81 45.02
CA MET A 1 -0.56 0.95 44.04
C MET A 1 -1.30 1.85 43.07
N LEU A 2 -0.68 2.21 41.98
CA LEU A 2 -1.32 3.00 40.90
C LEU A 2 -1.73 2.03 39.77
N ARG A 3 -3.03 1.85 39.58
CA ARG A 3 -3.60 1.21 38.40
C ARG A 3 -3.36 2.16 37.21
N ARG A 4 -2.48 1.77 36.30
CA ARG A 4 -2.37 2.40 34.98
C ARG A 4 -3.56 1.96 34.15
N GLU A 5 -4.42 2.91 33.82
CA GLU A 5 -5.46 2.72 32.83
C GLU A 5 -4.84 2.55 31.45
N LEU A 6 -5.26 1.51 30.75
CA LEU A 6 -4.89 1.25 29.33
C LEU A 6 -5.55 2.32 28.45
N PRO A 7 -4.83 2.97 27.56
CA PRO A 7 -5.41 4.01 26.71
C PRO A 7 -6.35 3.45 25.66
N ALA A 8 -7.44 4.16 25.44
CA ALA A 8 -8.62 3.92 24.61
C ALA A 8 -8.37 3.83 23.07
N ALA A 9 -7.23 3.34 22.61
CA ALA A 9 -6.94 3.21 21.18
C ALA A 9 -7.68 2.04 20.51
N LEU A 10 -8.20 1.09 21.28
CA LEU A 10 -8.98 -0.05 20.75
C LEU A 10 -10.45 0.32 20.46
N SER A 11 -10.96 1.44 20.99
CA SER A 11 -12.36 1.86 20.82
C SER A 11 -12.65 2.60 19.51
N ALA A 12 -11.65 3.04 18.76
CA ALA A 12 -11.85 3.86 17.58
C ALA A 12 -12.50 3.10 16.39
N PHE A 13 -12.41 1.78 16.38
CA PHE A 13 -13.09 0.96 15.37
C PHE A 13 -14.55 0.65 15.73
N ALA A 14 -14.93 0.67 17.01
CA ALA A 14 -16.22 0.20 17.49
C ALA A 14 -17.32 1.27 17.58
N ALA A 15 -17.03 2.57 17.40
CA ALA A 15 -17.94 3.64 17.76
C ALA A 15 -18.37 4.58 16.63
N CYS A 16 -18.35 4.16 15.35
CA CYS A 16 -18.83 5.02 14.26
C CYS A 16 -20.05 4.41 13.55
N THR A 17 -21.22 4.47 14.19
CA THR A 17 -22.50 4.44 13.48
C THR A 17 -22.73 5.82 12.84
N VAL A 18 -22.15 6.04 11.68
CA VAL A 18 -22.37 7.26 10.89
C VAL A 18 -23.61 7.10 10.02
N GLY A 19 -24.49 8.09 10.08
CA GLY A 19 -25.68 8.18 9.25
C GLY A 19 -25.39 7.99 7.77
N ARG A 20 -26.25 7.21 7.10
CA ARG A 20 -26.20 6.96 5.65
C ARG A 20 -26.16 8.29 4.89
N VAL A 21 -25.04 8.58 4.24
CA VAL A 21 -25.01 9.53 3.14
C VAL A 21 -25.78 8.89 1.99
N ARG A 22 -26.93 9.47 1.63
CA ARG A 22 -27.74 9.01 0.49
C ARG A 22 -26.91 9.21 -0.78
N GLY A 23 -26.58 8.12 -1.49
CA GLY A 23 -26.10 8.16 -2.87
C GLY A 23 -24.79 7.47 -3.21
N SER A 24 -23.98 6.97 -2.27
CA SER A 24 -22.84 6.12 -2.58
C SER A 24 -23.16 4.66 -2.29
N ALA A 25 -22.88 3.76 -3.23
CA ALA A 25 -22.93 2.33 -2.95
C ALA A 25 -21.97 2.02 -1.79
N GLY A 26 -22.46 1.32 -0.77
CA GLY A 26 -21.66 0.96 0.40
C GLY A 26 -20.70 -0.18 0.08
N LEU A 27 -19.51 -0.17 0.66
CA LEU A 27 -18.57 -1.29 0.57
C LEU A 27 -18.73 -2.32 1.70
N GLU A 28 -19.69 -2.12 2.62
CA GLU A 28 -19.93 -2.96 3.80
C GLU A 28 -20.03 -4.46 3.47
N PRO A 29 -20.76 -4.89 2.42
CA PRO A 29 -20.93 -6.32 2.12
C PRO A 29 -19.62 -7.04 1.78
N PHE A 30 -18.61 -6.32 1.28
CA PHE A 30 -17.33 -6.90 0.88
C PHE A 30 -16.40 -7.18 2.05
N PHE A 31 -16.63 -6.53 3.19
CA PHE A 31 -15.79 -6.67 4.38
C PHE A 31 -16.25 -7.80 5.29
N GLU A 32 -17.46 -8.32 5.07
CA GLU A 32 -18.06 -9.31 5.97
C GLU A 32 -18.13 -8.74 7.41
N SER A 33 -17.66 -9.44 8.41
CA SER A 33 -17.58 -8.94 9.80
C SER A 33 -16.24 -8.26 10.13
N ARG A 34 -15.35 -8.05 9.15
CA ARG A 34 -14.01 -7.50 9.38
C ARG A 34 -14.05 -6.00 9.63
N GLU A 35 -13.35 -5.55 10.65
CA GLU A 35 -13.19 -4.13 10.95
C GLU A 35 -12.16 -3.48 10.01
N GLY A 36 -12.49 -2.29 9.51
CA GLY A 36 -11.61 -1.54 8.63
C GLY A 36 -12.33 -0.55 7.75
N ALA A 37 -11.60 0.04 6.81
CA ALA A 37 -12.09 1.03 5.87
C ALA A 37 -11.74 0.64 4.44
N GLY A 38 -12.55 1.11 3.48
CA GLY A 38 -12.31 0.93 2.06
C GLY A 38 -12.75 2.14 1.25
N VAL A 39 -12.00 2.40 0.19
CA VAL A 39 -12.28 3.50 -0.75
C VAL A 39 -12.18 2.95 -2.16
N LEU A 40 -13.20 3.20 -2.98
CA LEU A 40 -13.19 3.02 -4.43
C LEU A 40 -13.31 4.40 -5.09
N LEU A 41 -12.30 4.78 -5.85
CA LEU A 41 -12.11 6.12 -6.41
C LEU A 41 -12.03 6.06 -7.92
N ASP A 42 -12.79 6.92 -8.62
CA ASP A 42 -12.67 7.11 -10.07
C ASP A 42 -11.38 7.86 -10.42
N VAL A 43 -10.61 7.30 -11.35
CA VAL A 43 -9.29 7.85 -11.72
C VAL A 43 -9.42 9.21 -12.42
N ARG A 44 -10.39 9.38 -13.30
CA ARG A 44 -10.56 10.61 -14.09
C ARG A 44 -11.15 11.74 -13.26
N SER A 45 -12.32 11.49 -12.69
CA SER A 45 -13.10 12.53 -12.00
C SER A 45 -12.67 12.83 -10.58
N ARG A 46 -11.82 12.00 -9.96
CA ARG A 46 -11.46 12.02 -8.53
C ARG A 46 -12.65 11.78 -7.59
N ARG A 47 -13.80 11.39 -8.09
CA ARG A 47 -14.98 11.13 -7.25
C ARG A 47 -14.85 9.79 -6.54
N THR A 48 -15.21 9.77 -5.28
CA THR A 48 -15.43 8.51 -4.56
C THR A 48 -16.68 7.85 -5.11
N ILE A 49 -16.51 6.66 -5.68
CA ILE A 49 -17.63 5.83 -6.21
C ILE A 49 -18.32 5.15 -5.04
N ALA A 50 -17.53 4.55 -4.14
CA ALA A 50 -18.03 3.85 -2.96
C ALA A 50 -17.00 3.94 -1.82
N MET A 51 -17.49 3.93 -0.59
CA MET A 51 -16.66 4.00 0.61
C MET A 51 -17.29 3.19 1.74
N ARG A 52 -16.43 2.61 2.59
CA ARG A 52 -16.82 2.04 3.88
C ARG A 52 -16.15 2.78 5.01
N ALA A 53 -16.90 3.02 6.10
CA ALA A 53 -16.42 3.66 7.32
C ALA A 53 -15.69 4.99 7.04
N ALA A 54 -16.39 5.94 6.42
CA ALA A 54 -15.82 7.21 5.96
C ALA A 54 -14.95 7.92 7.00
N ALA A 55 -15.42 8.03 8.26
CA ALA A 55 -14.66 8.66 9.33
C ALA A 55 -13.33 7.94 9.62
N VAL A 56 -13.29 6.61 9.48
CA VAL A 56 -12.05 5.81 9.61
C VAL A 56 -11.19 5.96 8.37
N ALA A 57 -11.82 5.93 7.17
CA ALA A 57 -11.11 6.07 5.90
C ALA A 57 -10.39 7.42 5.78
N ASP A 58 -10.97 8.48 6.31
CA ASP A 58 -10.44 9.85 6.26
C ASP A 58 -9.59 10.21 7.49
N GLY A 59 -9.82 9.57 8.65
CA GLY A 59 -9.25 10.00 9.93
C GLY A 59 -8.27 9.04 10.59
N PHE A 60 -8.38 7.73 10.36
CA PHE A 60 -7.51 6.76 11.01
C PHE A 60 -6.14 6.70 10.33
N LEU A 61 -5.12 7.12 11.07
CA LEU A 61 -3.73 7.16 10.61
C LEU A 61 -3.00 5.87 10.97
N ALA A 62 -2.40 5.22 9.96
CA ALA A 62 -1.54 4.06 10.16
C ALA A 62 -0.30 4.13 9.26
N PRO A 63 0.79 3.43 9.61
CA PRO A 63 1.90 3.26 8.69
C PRO A 63 1.41 2.55 7.41
N PRO A 64 1.80 3.01 6.21
CA PRO A 64 1.38 2.38 4.96
C PRO A 64 2.13 1.09 4.64
N GLY A 65 3.28 0.85 5.26
CA GLY A 65 4.11 -0.31 5.01
C GLY A 65 4.52 -0.44 3.55
N SER A 66 4.58 -1.67 3.11
CA SER A 66 5.02 -2.01 1.75
C SER A 66 4.17 -1.44 0.61
N THR A 67 3.02 -0.80 0.89
CA THR A 67 2.26 -0.08 -0.15
C THR A 67 3.01 1.15 -0.67
N LEU A 68 4.07 1.60 0.02
CA LEU A 68 4.93 2.70 -0.45
C LEU A 68 5.95 2.29 -1.51
N LYS A 69 6.31 1.02 -1.60
CA LYS A 69 7.40 0.57 -2.49
C LYS A 69 7.25 0.99 -3.94
N PRO A 70 6.04 0.98 -4.55
CA PRO A 70 5.86 1.52 -5.90
C PRO A 70 6.25 2.99 -6.05
N PHE A 71 5.97 3.84 -5.07
CA PHE A 71 6.33 5.26 -5.10
C PHE A 71 7.83 5.47 -4.99
N VAL A 72 8.49 4.74 -4.08
CA VAL A 72 9.95 4.81 -3.87
C VAL A 72 10.69 4.42 -5.14
N LEU A 73 10.29 3.30 -5.75
CA LEU A 73 10.96 2.81 -6.96
C LEU A 73 10.65 3.67 -8.19
N ALA A 74 9.41 4.17 -8.32
CA ALA A 74 9.05 5.11 -9.37
C ALA A 74 9.87 6.40 -9.31
N ALA A 75 10.06 6.96 -8.12
CA ALA A 75 10.87 8.17 -7.94
C ALA A 75 12.33 7.94 -8.37
N LEU A 76 12.94 6.83 -7.92
CA LEU A 76 14.33 6.50 -8.28
C LEU A 76 14.52 6.25 -9.78
N LEU A 77 13.56 5.59 -10.45
CA LEU A 77 13.58 5.38 -11.90
C LEU A 77 13.45 6.72 -12.65
N ARG A 78 12.47 7.54 -12.29
CA ARG A 78 12.23 8.86 -12.88
C ARG A 78 13.48 9.75 -12.80
N ASP A 79 14.16 9.74 -11.66
CA ASP A 79 15.31 10.60 -11.39
C ASP A 79 16.63 9.99 -11.87
N GLY A 80 16.58 8.86 -12.59
CA GLY A 80 17.77 8.17 -13.12
C GLY A 80 18.68 7.58 -12.05
N LYS A 81 18.24 7.51 -10.81
CA LYS A 81 18.99 6.94 -9.68
C LYS A 81 18.91 5.42 -9.59
N LEU A 82 18.03 4.81 -10.35
CA LEU A 82 17.86 3.37 -10.49
C LEU A 82 17.61 3.02 -11.95
N SER A 83 18.33 2.04 -12.47
CA SER A 83 18.03 1.46 -13.78
C SER A 83 17.00 0.34 -13.65
N ALA A 84 16.05 0.25 -14.58
CA ALA A 84 15.09 -0.85 -14.65
C ALA A 84 15.77 -2.22 -14.79
N THR A 85 16.95 -2.27 -15.43
CA THR A 85 17.71 -3.52 -15.65
C THR A 85 18.58 -3.90 -14.45
N GLU A 86 18.69 -3.04 -13.46
CA GLU A 86 19.53 -3.27 -12.28
C GLU A 86 18.99 -4.42 -11.44
N ALA A 87 19.87 -5.35 -11.07
CA ALA A 87 19.46 -6.59 -10.41
C ALA A 87 20.50 -7.04 -9.36
N TRP A 88 20.01 -7.54 -8.20
CA TRP A 88 20.86 -8.09 -7.14
C TRP A 88 20.22 -9.30 -6.48
N PRO A 89 21.01 -10.27 -6.02
CA PRO A 89 20.52 -11.35 -5.19
C PRO A 89 19.96 -10.78 -3.88
N CYS A 90 18.81 -11.30 -3.42
CA CYS A 90 18.25 -10.92 -2.13
C CYS A 90 18.88 -11.77 -1.02
N PRO A 91 19.51 -11.17 0.01
CA PRO A 91 20.06 -11.93 1.13
C PRO A 91 18.97 -12.47 2.09
N GLY A 92 17.71 -12.09 1.90
CA GLY A 92 16.57 -12.50 2.73
C GLY A 92 16.52 -11.81 4.09
N ARG A 93 17.65 -11.48 4.68
CA ARG A 93 17.75 -10.88 6.03
C ARG A 93 18.03 -9.39 5.95
N LEU A 94 17.34 -8.61 6.77
CA LEU A 94 17.50 -7.16 6.86
C LEU A 94 17.28 -6.69 8.30
N THR A 95 18.26 -5.99 8.84
CA THR A 95 18.15 -5.29 10.12
C THR A 95 18.33 -3.79 9.91
N ILE A 96 17.44 -2.98 10.46
CA ILE A 96 17.48 -1.52 10.43
C ILE A 96 17.22 -1.01 11.85
N ALA A 97 18.11 -0.19 12.38
CA ALA A 97 18.01 0.34 13.75
C ALA A 97 17.74 -0.74 14.81
N GLY A 98 18.40 -1.89 14.72
CA GLY A 98 18.23 -3.03 15.63
C GLY A 98 16.94 -3.85 15.45
N ARG A 99 16.04 -3.48 14.56
CA ARG A 99 14.79 -4.20 14.26
C ARG A 99 14.93 -5.04 13.00
N ARG A 100 14.31 -6.22 13.00
CA ARG A 100 14.29 -7.13 11.84
C ARG A 100 13.19 -6.78 10.87
N PHE A 101 13.54 -6.72 9.59
CA PHE A 101 12.67 -6.51 8.43
C PHE A 101 12.96 -7.54 7.33
N ASP A 102 13.15 -8.79 7.73
CA ASP A 102 13.48 -9.87 6.81
C ASP A 102 12.42 -9.99 5.70
N CYS A 103 12.84 -10.45 4.53
CA CYS A 103 11.93 -10.71 3.43
C CYS A 103 11.09 -11.96 3.70
N SER A 104 9.81 -11.89 3.38
CA SER A 104 8.86 -13.01 3.54
C SER A 104 8.75 -13.90 2.30
N HIS A 105 9.35 -13.49 1.17
CA HIS A 105 9.37 -14.31 -0.04
C HIS A 105 10.36 -15.48 0.10
N PRO A 106 10.16 -16.59 -0.62
CA PRO A 106 11.10 -17.70 -0.62
C PRO A 106 12.46 -17.27 -1.18
N GLN A 107 13.49 -18.08 -0.94
CA GLN A 107 14.76 -17.92 -1.65
C GLN A 107 14.51 -18.11 -3.14
N LEU A 108 14.92 -17.14 -3.94
CA LEU A 108 14.76 -17.15 -5.38
C LEU A 108 16.10 -17.47 -6.04
N ASP A 109 16.06 -18.17 -7.14
CA ASP A 109 17.21 -18.56 -7.97
C ASP A 109 17.61 -17.49 -8.99
N PHE A 110 16.88 -16.37 -8.99
CA PHE A 110 17.16 -15.20 -9.84
C PHE A 110 17.34 -13.92 -9.00
N PRO A 111 18.08 -12.93 -9.50
CA PRO A 111 18.27 -11.67 -8.79
C PRO A 111 17.01 -10.80 -8.84
N MET A 112 16.80 -10.03 -7.76
CA MET A 112 15.73 -9.04 -7.66
C MET A 112 15.97 -7.88 -8.60
N ARG A 113 14.94 -7.52 -9.36
CA ARG A 113 14.80 -6.29 -10.15
C ARG A 113 13.63 -5.47 -9.59
N VAL A 114 13.35 -4.32 -10.19
CA VAL A 114 12.22 -3.47 -9.80
C VAL A 114 10.90 -4.25 -9.78
N GLU A 115 10.60 -4.97 -10.86
CA GLU A 115 9.36 -5.73 -11.00
C GLU A 115 9.23 -6.81 -9.92
N THR A 116 10.25 -7.64 -9.76
CA THR A 116 10.21 -8.74 -8.79
C THR A 116 10.27 -8.24 -7.36
N ALA A 117 10.97 -7.12 -7.10
CA ALA A 117 11.00 -6.49 -5.78
C ALA A 117 9.63 -5.96 -5.36
N ILE A 118 8.82 -5.44 -6.29
CA ILE A 118 7.43 -5.04 -6.02
C ILE A 118 6.56 -6.28 -5.85
N ALA A 119 6.63 -7.23 -6.79
CA ALA A 119 5.79 -8.44 -6.81
C ALA A 119 5.94 -9.25 -5.52
N TYR A 120 7.16 -9.52 -5.10
CA TYR A 120 7.49 -10.28 -3.90
C TYR A 120 7.67 -9.41 -2.64
N SER A 121 7.46 -8.11 -2.76
CA SER A 121 7.60 -7.16 -1.64
C SER A 121 8.98 -7.18 -0.98
N CYS A 122 10.07 -7.29 -1.74
CA CYS A 122 11.43 -7.43 -1.24
C CYS A 122 11.88 -6.20 -0.42
N ASN A 123 12.10 -6.38 0.87
CA ASN A 123 12.58 -5.33 1.78
C ASN A 123 14.05 -4.99 1.51
N CYS A 124 14.88 -6.01 1.30
CA CYS A 124 16.32 -5.84 1.07
C CYS A 124 16.62 -4.97 -0.15
N PHE A 125 15.91 -5.23 -1.27
CA PHE A 125 16.08 -4.45 -2.50
C PHE A 125 15.71 -2.98 -2.27
N VAL A 126 14.50 -2.73 -1.75
CA VAL A 126 13.97 -1.37 -1.58
C VAL A 126 14.81 -0.58 -0.57
N ALA A 127 15.18 -1.17 0.58
CA ALA A 127 16.01 -0.50 1.57
C ALA A 127 17.39 -0.12 1.01
N ARG A 128 18.00 -0.99 0.18
CA ARG A 128 19.29 -0.73 -0.46
C ARG A 128 19.21 0.45 -1.43
N VAL A 129 18.24 0.45 -2.36
CA VAL A 129 18.14 1.51 -3.36
C VAL A 129 17.69 2.84 -2.77
N ALA A 130 16.93 2.82 -1.67
CA ALA A 130 16.49 4.03 -0.98
C ALA A 130 17.66 4.88 -0.45
N GLU A 131 18.81 4.29 -0.22
CA GLU A 131 20.03 5.03 0.20
C GLU A 131 20.57 5.99 -0.87
N ARG A 132 20.04 5.95 -2.08
CA ARG A 132 20.37 6.85 -3.19
C ARG A 132 19.65 8.20 -3.14
N PHE A 133 18.62 8.31 -2.31
CA PHE A 133 17.97 9.59 -2.07
C PHE A 133 18.89 10.52 -1.30
N ALA A 134 18.95 11.78 -1.72
CA ALA A 134 19.58 12.82 -0.94
C ALA A 134 18.80 13.08 0.38
N PRO A 135 19.42 13.68 1.39
CA PRO A 135 18.73 14.03 2.63
C PRO A 135 17.45 14.82 2.39
N GLY A 136 16.32 14.34 2.93
CA GLY A 136 15.01 14.97 2.79
C GLY A 136 14.28 14.70 1.47
N GLU A 137 14.94 14.21 0.44
CA GLU A 137 14.36 14.01 -0.89
C GLU A 137 13.20 12.99 -0.87
N LEU A 138 13.41 11.81 -0.28
CA LEU A 138 12.35 10.81 -0.17
C LEU A 138 11.17 11.32 0.64
N ALA A 139 11.40 12.11 1.68
CA ALA A 139 10.33 12.73 2.46
C ALA A 139 9.50 13.69 1.60
N GLY A 140 10.15 14.51 0.78
CA GLY A 140 9.47 15.38 -0.20
C GLY A 140 8.63 14.61 -1.21
N GLU A 141 9.17 13.51 -1.75
CA GLU A 141 8.45 12.63 -2.69
C GLU A 141 7.19 12.00 -2.07
N LEU A 142 7.27 11.60 -0.81
CA LEU A 142 6.19 10.93 -0.11
C LEU A 142 5.21 11.87 0.59
N ALA A 143 5.45 13.18 0.60
CA ALA A 143 4.56 14.15 1.24
C ALA A 143 3.12 14.15 0.67
N ARG A 144 2.95 13.70 -0.58
CA ARG A 144 1.63 13.52 -1.22
C ARG A 144 0.94 12.21 -0.85
N VAL A 145 1.65 11.28 -0.18
CA VAL A 145 1.12 9.95 0.19
C VAL A 145 0.59 9.93 1.61
N GLY A 146 1.15 10.78 2.47
CA GLY A 146 0.75 10.82 3.87
C GLY A 146 1.53 11.87 4.65
N ARG A 147 1.33 11.85 5.95
CA ARG A 147 1.94 12.80 6.91
C ARG A 147 3.33 12.34 7.27
N ILE A 148 4.33 13.13 6.88
CA ILE A 148 5.75 12.83 7.08
C ILE A 148 6.24 13.38 8.41
N ARG A 149 6.96 12.55 9.15
CA ARG A 149 7.79 12.93 10.31
C ARG A 149 9.22 12.47 9.99
N PRO A 150 10.00 13.26 9.27
CA PRO A 150 11.29 12.82 8.77
C PRO A 150 12.23 12.57 9.94
N GLY A 151 12.88 11.41 9.92
CA GLY A 151 14.04 11.11 10.74
C GLY A 151 15.32 11.49 10.02
N ALA A 152 16.43 11.47 10.72
CA ALA A 152 17.75 11.74 10.16
C ALA A 152 18.57 10.43 9.96
N GLY A 153 19.44 10.45 8.96
CA GLY A 153 20.39 9.38 8.71
C GLY A 153 19.87 8.23 7.87
N ARG A 154 20.74 7.29 7.59
CA ARG A 154 20.53 6.15 6.67
C ARG A 154 19.35 5.26 7.07
N ASP A 155 19.24 4.92 8.34
CA ASP A 155 18.20 4.04 8.82
C ASP A 155 16.80 4.68 8.73
N ALA A 156 16.71 6.01 8.92
CA ALA A 156 15.46 6.74 8.76
C ALA A 156 14.96 6.70 7.31
N VAL A 157 15.83 6.88 6.32
CA VAL A 157 15.49 6.76 4.90
C VAL A 157 15.03 5.35 4.54
N ARG A 158 15.71 4.32 5.07
CA ARG A 158 15.34 2.91 4.86
C ARG A 158 13.98 2.59 5.46
N LEU A 159 13.73 3.01 6.70
CA LEU A 159 12.43 2.81 7.37
C LEU A 159 11.30 3.55 6.64
N LEU A 160 11.56 4.78 6.20
CA LEU A 160 10.60 5.57 5.42
C LEU A 160 10.26 4.87 4.09
N ALA A 161 11.26 4.36 3.37
CA ALA A 161 11.07 3.64 2.11
C ALA A 161 10.28 2.33 2.26
N LEU A 162 10.38 1.68 3.41
CA LEU A 162 9.58 0.49 3.74
C LEU A 162 8.18 0.84 4.27
N GLY A 163 7.91 2.11 4.57
CA GLY A 163 6.65 2.55 5.18
C GLY A 163 6.49 2.12 6.64
N GLU A 164 7.60 1.83 7.33
CA GLU A 164 7.67 1.31 8.69
C GLU A 164 8.09 2.37 9.73
N GLY A 165 8.33 3.58 9.28
CA GLY A 165 8.68 4.72 10.11
C GLY A 165 8.69 6.03 9.35
N GLY A 166 8.42 7.13 10.05
CA GLY A 166 8.45 8.48 9.49
C GLY A 166 7.28 8.87 8.60
N ILE A 167 6.27 8.01 8.42
CA ILE A 167 5.07 8.30 7.63
C ILE A 167 3.84 7.61 8.21
N LEU A 168 2.73 8.34 8.25
CA LEU A 168 1.39 7.84 8.51
C LEU A 168 0.45 8.30 7.40
N THR A 169 -0.53 7.46 7.03
CA THR A 169 -1.52 7.78 6.00
C THR A 169 -2.89 7.24 6.38
N THR A 170 -3.93 7.79 5.77
CA THR A 170 -5.30 7.26 5.84
C THR A 170 -5.61 6.44 4.59
N ALA A 171 -6.71 5.69 4.60
CA ALA A 171 -7.14 4.94 3.42
C ALA A 171 -7.48 5.87 2.24
N ALA A 172 -8.06 7.03 2.51
CA ALA A 172 -8.39 8.03 1.49
C ALA A 172 -7.14 8.73 0.92
N GLU A 173 -6.19 9.14 1.77
CA GLU A 173 -4.92 9.70 1.31
C GLU A 173 -4.17 8.71 0.42
N LEU A 174 -4.10 7.44 0.83
CA LEU A 174 -3.44 6.39 0.04
C LEU A 174 -4.16 6.14 -1.29
N ALA A 175 -5.51 6.15 -1.33
CA ALA A 175 -6.27 6.05 -2.57
C ALA A 175 -5.94 7.19 -3.54
N MET A 176 -5.85 8.41 -3.04
CA MET A 176 -5.45 9.59 -3.83
C MET A 176 -4.02 9.48 -4.34
N ALA A 177 -3.10 8.98 -3.53
CA ALA A 177 -1.73 8.74 -3.96
C ALA A 177 -1.65 7.68 -5.07
N TYR A 178 -2.36 6.56 -4.92
CA TYR A 178 -2.43 5.51 -5.94
C TYR A 178 -3.10 5.99 -7.24
N ARG A 179 -4.05 6.92 -7.15
CA ARG A 179 -4.55 7.61 -8.35
C ARG A 179 -3.42 8.35 -9.09
N GLY A 180 -2.50 8.96 -8.37
CA GLY A 180 -1.30 9.58 -8.97
C GLY A 180 -0.42 8.57 -9.73
N LEU A 181 -0.24 7.34 -9.20
CA LEU A 181 0.45 6.25 -9.93
C LEU A 181 -0.37 5.80 -11.15
N ALA A 182 -1.68 5.62 -10.99
CA ALA A 182 -2.58 5.20 -12.06
C ALA A 182 -2.53 6.16 -13.26
N LEU A 183 -2.55 7.46 -13.04
CA LEU A 183 -2.45 8.47 -14.09
C LEU A 183 -1.10 8.44 -14.85
N GLN A 184 -0.08 7.88 -14.26
CA GLN A 184 1.24 7.73 -14.86
C GLN A 184 1.51 6.33 -15.44
N ALA A 185 0.58 5.38 -15.27
CA ALA A 185 0.77 3.97 -15.59
C ALA A 185 1.15 3.70 -17.06
N VAL A 186 0.77 4.58 -17.97
CA VAL A 186 1.07 4.46 -19.42
C VAL A 186 2.46 4.97 -19.80
N ARG A 187 3.16 5.68 -18.91
CA ARG A 187 4.49 6.25 -19.19
C ARG A 187 5.53 5.14 -19.23
N ALA A 188 6.52 5.28 -20.12
CA ALA A 188 7.58 4.28 -20.32
C ALA A 188 8.38 4.01 -19.04
N GLU A 189 8.74 5.06 -18.29
CA GLU A 189 9.49 4.95 -17.05
C GLU A 189 8.71 4.25 -15.92
N MET A 190 7.37 4.22 -16.01
CA MET A 190 6.51 3.53 -15.05
C MET A 190 6.31 2.05 -15.35
N GLN A 191 6.68 1.57 -16.55
CA GLN A 191 6.41 0.19 -16.95
C GLN A 191 6.99 -0.86 -15.98
N PRO A 192 8.23 -0.74 -15.45
CA PRO A 192 8.74 -1.70 -14.48
C PRO A 192 7.92 -1.71 -13.17
N VAL A 193 7.45 -0.54 -12.72
CA VAL A 193 6.63 -0.42 -11.51
C VAL A 193 5.26 -1.06 -11.72
N VAL A 194 4.61 -0.76 -12.85
CA VAL A 194 3.30 -1.34 -13.18
C VAL A 194 3.41 -2.85 -13.36
N ALA A 195 4.44 -3.34 -14.07
CA ALA A 195 4.71 -4.76 -14.22
C ALA A 195 4.91 -5.47 -12.87
N GLY A 196 5.63 -4.84 -11.94
CA GLY A 196 5.79 -5.36 -10.59
C GLY A 196 4.49 -5.38 -9.78
N MET A 197 3.63 -4.38 -9.95
CA MET A 197 2.31 -4.34 -9.33
C MET A 197 1.34 -5.37 -9.94
N GLU A 198 1.42 -5.62 -11.27
CA GLU A 198 0.73 -6.73 -11.94
C GLU A 198 1.23 -8.08 -11.41
N GLY A 199 2.56 -8.27 -11.34
CA GLY A 199 3.19 -9.46 -10.81
C GLY A 199 2.81 -9.75 -9.35
N ALA A 200 2.62 -8.70 -8.53
CA ALA A 200 2.13 -8.89 -7.16
C ALA A 200 0.76 -9.59 -7.12
N VAL A 201 -0.12 -9.30 -8.09
CA VAL A 201 -1.45 -9.91 -8.21
C VAL A 201 -1.41 -11.24 -8.97
N GLU A 202 -0.53 -11.41 -9.93
CA GLU A 202 -0.47 -12.64 -10.75
C GLU A 202 0.20 -13.81 -9.99
N TYR A 203 1.35 -13.56 -9.34
CA TYR A 203 2.16 -14.61 -8.69
C TYR A 203 2.78 -14.20 -7.35
N GLY A 204 2.59 -12.93 -6.94
CA GLY A 204 3.25 -12.37 -5.76
C GLY A 204 2.36 -12.31 -4.52
N THR A 205 2.53 -11.24 -3.75
CA THR A 205 1.90 -11.09 -2.42
C THR A 205 0.43 -10.73 -2.45
N ALA A 206 -0.15 -10.39 -3.60
CA ALA A 206 -1.52 -9.87 -3.75
C ALA A 206 -2.44 -10.75 -4.60
N GLN A 207 -2.13 -12.04 -4.80
CA GLN A 207 -2.86 -12.94 -5.71
C GLN A 207 -4.37 -12.93 -5.50
N ARG A 208 -4.82 -12.79 -4.23
CA ARG A 208 -6.25 -12.77 -3.89
C ARG A 208 -6.99 -11.49 -4.29
N ALA A 209 -6.28 -10.50 -4.85
CA ALA A 209 -6.89 -9.30 -5.45
C ALA A 209 -7.16 -9.46 -6.95
N GLY A 210 -6.82 -10.61 -7.54
CA GLY A 210 -7.04 -10.88 -8.96
C GLY A 210 -8.52 -10.84 -9.35
N VAL A 211 -8.78 -10.32 -10.56
CA VAL A 211 -10.11 -10.26 -11.18
C VAL A 211 -10.04 -10.93 -12.55
N SER A 212 -10.97 -11.85 -12.81
CA SER A 212 -11.02 -12.56 -14.10
C SER A 212 -11.16 -11.59 -15.27
N GLY A 213 -10.44 -11.85 -16.35
CA GLY A 213 -10.55 -11.11 -17.62
C GLY A 213 -9.89 -9.73 -17.63
N VAL A 214 -9.23 -9.29 -16.54
CA VAL A 214 -8.55 -8.00 -16.51
C VAL A 214 -7.31 -8.03 -15.61
N LYS A 215 -6.24 -7.36 -16.02
CA LYS A 215 -5.05 -7.21 -15.18
C LYS A 215 -5.26 -6.12 -14.12
N VAL A 216 -4.97 -6.47 -12.87
CA VAL A 216 -4.96 -5.56 -11.72
C VAL A 216 -3.52 -5.22 -11.39
N ALA A 217 -3.23 -3.95 -11.16
CA ALA A 217 -1.98 -3.50 -10.58
C ALA A 217 -2.20 -3.18 -9.10
N GLY A 218 -1.49 -3.86 -8.19
CA GLY A 218 -1.72 -3.66 -6.77
C GLY A 218 -0.52 -3.96 -5.87
N LYS A 219 -0.61 -3.54 -4.62
CA LYS A 219 0.41 -3.78 -3.60
C LYS A 219 -0.22 -4.00 -2.24
N THR A 220 0.28 -4.99 -1.52
CA THR A 220 -0.06 -5.30 -0.14
C THR A 220 0.86 -4.56 0.84
N GLY A 221 0.34 -4.28 2.02
CA GLY A 221 1.10 -3.84 3.19
C GLY A 221 0.66 -4.61 4.43
N SER A 222 1.60 -4.90 5.32
CA SER A 222 1.35 -5.54 6.60
C SER A 222 2.22 -4.85 7.63
N VAL A 223 1.60 -4.17 8.59
CA VAL A 223 2.29 -3.32 9.56
C VAL A 223 1.70 -3.45 10.95
N ARG A 224 2.32 -2.81 11.91
CA ARG A 224 1.75 -2.56 13.23
C ARG A 224 1.69 -1.06 13.49
N THR A 225 0.61 -0.63 14.15
CA THR A 225 0.53 0.73 14.69
C THR A 225 1.54 0.90 15.83
N GLU A 226 1.76 2.14 16.27
CA GLU A 226 2.59 2.43 17.46
C GLU A 226 2.07 1.70 18.72
N ALA A 227 0.74 1.50 18.82
CA ALA A 227 0.10 0.73 19.90
C ALA A 227 0.22 -0.80 19.70
N GLY A 228 0.88 -1.28 18.65
CA GLY A 228 1.10 -2.69 18.36
C GLY A 228 -0.05 -3.38 17.62
N ALA A 229 -1.16 -2.70 17.30
CA ALA A 229 -2.27 -3.28 16.56
C ALA A 229 -1.86 -3.63 15.12
N PRO A 230 -2.16 -4.86 14.64
CA PRO A 230 -1.82 -5.26 13.29
C PRO A 230 -2.79 -4.65 12.27
N ILE A 231 -2.24 -4.06 11.21
CA ILE A 231 -2.99 -3.48 10.09
C ILE A 231 -2.56 -4.13 8.78
N ALA A 232 -3.55 -4.59 8.04
CA ALA A 232 -3.42 -5.15 6.70
C ALA A 232 -3.89 -4.15 5.65
N TRP A 233 -3.06 -3.89 4.64
CA TRP A 233 -3.34 -2.98 3.54
C TRP A 233 -3.38 -3.70 2.20
N PHE A 234 -4.24 -3.23 1.33
CA PHE A 234 -4.13 -3.36 -0.12
C PHE A 234 -4.43 -2.02 -0.77
N ALA A 235 -3.64 -1.65 -1.78
CA ALA A 235 -3.94 -0.53 -2.65
C ALA A 235 -3.57 -0.89 -4.09
N GLY A 236 -4.42 -0.48 -5.05
CA GLY A 236 -4.23 -0.85 -6.45
C GLY A 236 -5.25 -0.20 -7.38
N PHE A 237 -5.13 -0.48 -8.67
CA PHE A 237 -6.00 0.05 -9.70
C PHE A 237 -6.27 -0.97 -10.82
N VAL A 238 -7.36 -0.77 -11.53
CA VAL A 238 -7.82 -1.62 -12.62
C VAL A 238 -8.50 -0.78 -13.73
N PRO A 239 -8.34 -1.15 -15.01
CA PRO A 239 -7.31 -2.02 -15.59
C PRO A 239 -5.90 -1.47 -15.36
N SER A 240 -4.89 -2.33 -15.30
CA SER A 240 -3.53 -1.91 -14.95
C SER A 240 -2.88 -0.95 -15.96
N ARG A 241 -3.21 -1.07 -17.25
CA ARG A 241 -2.64 -0.28 -18.35
C ARG A 241 -3.55 0.84 -18.86
N ALA A 242 -4.83 0.86 -18.44
CA ALA A 242 -5.80 1.92 -18.72
C ALA A 242 -6.66 2.14 -17.49
N PRO A 243 -6.09 2.67 -16.40
CA PRO A 243 -6.76 2.72 -15.11
C PRO A 243 -8.06 3.51 -15.12
N GLU A 244 -9.12 2.89 -14.65
CA GLU A 244 -10.46 3.47 -14.47
C GLU A 244 -10.70 3.80 -13.00
N VAL A 245 -10.38 2.85 -12.11
CA VAL A 245 -10.62 3.00 -10.67
C VAL A 245 -9.41 2.60 -9.84
N VAL A 246 -9.30 3.22 -8.68
CA VAL A 246 -8.40 2.86 -7.59
C VAL A 246 -9.20 2.26 -6.46
N VAL A 247 -8.70 1.21 -5.85
CA VAL A 247 -9.21 0.65 -4.60
C VAL A 247 -8.16 0.71 -3.51
N THR A 248 -8.56 1.10 -2.31
CA THR A 248 -7.75 0.98 -1.10
C THR A 248 -8.57 0.27 -0.03
N VAL A 249 -7.97 -0.71 0.61
CA VAL A 249 -8.52 -1.46 1.74
C VAL A 249 -7.54 -1.42 2.89
N MET A 250 -8.03 -1.03 4.05
CA MET A 250 -7.34 -1.06 5.33
C MET A 250 -8.16 -1.88 6.32
N LEU A 251 -7.55 -2.89 6.91
CA LEU A 251 -8.21 -3.78 7.86
C LEU A 251 -7.38 -3.94 9.13
N GLN A 252 -8.06 -4.17 10.26
CA GLN A 252 -7.42 -4.84 11.38
C GLN A 252 -7.12 -6.28 10.95
N GLY A 253 -5.85 -6.62 10.82
CA GLY A 253 -5.43 -7.91 10.28
C GLY A 253 -3.91 -8.03 10.18
N HIS A 254 -3.42 -9.26 10.04
CA HIS A 254 -1.99 -9.56 10.10
C HIS A 254 -1.29 -9.53 8.74
N SER A 255 -2.03 -9.72 7.65
CA SER A 255 -1.44 -9.85 6.32
C SER A 255 -2.26 -9.14 5.25
N GLY A 256 -1.63 -8.22 4.53
CA GLY A 256 -2.26 -7.58 3.37
C GLY A 256 -2.70 -8.59 2.31
N GLY A 257 -1.93 -9.66 2.11
CA GLY A 257 -2.22 -10.70 1.11
C GLY A 257 -3.41 -11.60 1.48
N SER A 258 -3.52 -12.04 2.72
CA SER A 258 -4.61 -12.93 3.18
C SER A 258 -5.85 -12.18 3.66
N ASP A 259 -5.70 -10.94 4.13
CA ASP A 259 -6.79 -10.20 4.75
C ASP A 259 -7.35 -9.10 3.84
N ALA A 260 -6.52 -8.16 3.37
CA ALA A 260 -6.98 -6.99 2.60
C ALA A 260 -7.15 -7.28 1.10
N ALA A 261 -6.26 -8.05 0.49
CA ALA A 261 -6.32 -8.36 -0.94
C ALA A 261 -7.61 -9.07 -1.38
N PRO A 262 -8.15 -10.08 -0.64
CA PRO A 262 -9.43 -10.71 -1.00
C PRO A 262 -10.61 -9.72 -0.99
N VAL A 263 -10.63 -8.78 -0.05
CA VAL A 263 -11.68 -7.74 0.02
C VAL A 263 -11.59 -6.83 -1.20
N ALA A 264 -10.38 -6.37 -1.52
CA ALA A 264 -10.15 -5.55 -2.70
C ALA A 264 -10.54 -6.28 -4.01
N GLY A 265 -10.19 -7.55 -4.15
CA GLY A 265 -10.57 -8.38 -5.30
C GLY A 265 -12.10 -8.45 -5.50
N ARG A 266 -12.86 -8.66 -4.41
CA ARG A 266 -14.33 -8.67 -4.46
C ARG A 266 -14.91 -7.30 -4.86
N ILE A 267 -14.36 -6.20 -4.34
CA ILE A 267 -14.77 -4.83 -4.70
C ILE A 267 -14.52 -4.57 -6.18
N LEU A 268 -13.31 -4.88 -6.66
CA LEU A 268 -12.95 -4.69 -8.07
C LEU A 268 -13.78 -5.56 -9.01
N ALA A 269 -14.06 -6.82 -8.64
CA ALA A 269 -14.93 -7.71 -9.41
C ALA A 269 -16.38 -7.19 -9.46
N ALA A 270 -16.89 -6.64 -8.37
CA ALA A 270 -18.21 -6.02 -8.32
C ALA A 270 -18.29 -4.77 -9.21
N TYR A 271 -17.28 -3.92 -9.17
CA TYR A 271 -17.16 -2.76 -10.07
C TYR A 271 -17.16 -3.20 -11.54
N ARG A 272 -16.31 -4.16 -11.91
CA ARG A 272 -16.25 -4.67 -13.29
C ARG A 272 -17.55 -5.32 -13.78
N ALA A 273 -18.35 -5.82 -12.87
CA ALA A 273 -19.68 -6.37 -13.15
C ALA A 273 -20.81 -5.31 -13.14
N GLY A 274 -20.49 -4.01 -13.01
CA GLY A 274 -21.46 -2.92 -12.98
C GLY A 274 -22.37 -2.91 -11.74
N ARG A 275 -21.89 -3.48 -10.62
CA ARG A 275 -22.64 -3.56 -9.34
C ARG A 275 -22.24 -2.46 -8.35
N LEU A 276 -21.24 -1.65 -8.69
CA LEU A 276 -20.75 -0.48 -7.96
C LEU A 276 -20.61 0.72 -8.88
#